data_93a75e41bf49e3bcf7e855387a980732
#
_entry.id   93a75e41bf49e3bcf7e855387a980732
#
_cell.length_a   1.000
_cell.length_b   1.000
_cell.length_c   1.000
_cell.angle_alpha   90.00
_cell.angle_beta   90.00
_cell.angle_gamma   90.00
#
_symmetry.space_group_name_H-M   'P 1'
#
loop_
_entity.id
_entity.type
_entity.pdbx_description
1 polymer ?
#
loop_
_entity_poly.entity_id
_entity_poly.type
_entity_poly.pdbx_seq_one_letter_code
_entity_poly.pdbx_strand_id
1 'polypeptide(L)'
;MIAAEDMYRLGSQRSAIRELFEYGKKRAEVVGVENVYDFSLGNPTVPAPDCVNETIRELTQTLDSISLHGYTSAQGDLVTRQAIADYLNQTHGTHFTADDFYMTMGAAASLSLCFRALTTSREDEFITIAPFFPEYRVFVEAAGAKLVVVPADTKAFQIDFAALTERITPHTKGVIINSPNNPSGAVYSEETIEKLAFLLRKKANEYGTEIFILADEPYREIAYDGVEVPFVTKYYDNTLVCYSYSKSLSLPGERIGYVLVPKEVTESRMVYAAIAGAGRALGYVCAPSMFQKVLVKCMGQTGDVELYKKNRDLLYEGLTKIGYECFKPQGAFYLFVKTLEEDSDAFCENAKEEDLLIVSATGFGCPGYARISYCVDEDMIKRSFAAFERLYKRYRT
;
A
#
# COMPACT_ATOMS: atom_id res chain seq x y z
N MET A 1 -14.08 -16.78 -27.76
CA MET A 1 -14.20 -15.46 -27.10
C MET A 1 -13.44 -14.44 -27.94
N ILE A 2 -13.93 -13.21 -28.07
CA ILE A 2 -13.30 -12.14 -28.89
C ILE A 2 -12.32 -11.27 -28.09
N ALA A 3 -12.20 -11.48 -26.78
CA ALA A 3 -11.27 -10.83 -25.86
C ALA A 3 -10.55 -11.88 -25.01
N ALA A 4 -9.42 -11.51 -24.42
CA ALA A 4 -8.71 -12.37 -23.46
C ALA A 4 -9.62 -12.63 -22.25
N GLU A 5 -9.78 -13.90 -21.88
CA GLU A 5 -10.75 -14.33 -20.85
C GLU A 5 -10.40 -13.80 -19.46
N ASP A 6 -9.12 -13.81 -19.11
CA ASP A 6 -8.59 -13.28 -17.86
C ASP A 6 -8.82 -11.76 -17.74
N MET A 7 -8.59 -11.00 -18.82
CA MET A 7 -8.86 -9.55 -18.85
C MET A 7 -10.36 -9.26 -18.79
N TYR A 8 -11.19 -10.06 -19.47
CA TYR A 8 -12.64 -9.92 -19.37
C TYR A 8 -13.10 -10.16 -17.92
N ARG A 9 -12.60 -11.21 -17.28
CA ARG A 9 -12.91 -11.51 -15.87
C ARG A 9 -12.51 -10.37 -14.95
N LEU A 10 -11.27 -9.87 -15.05
CA LEU A 10 -10.79 -8.75 -14.24
C LEU A 10 -11.60 -7.46 -14.46
N GLY A 11 -12.02 -7.20 -15.69
CA GLY A 11 -12.81 -6.01 -16.02
C GLY A 11 -14.29 -6.11 -15.64
N SER A 12 -14.86 -7.32 -15.67
CA SER A 12 -16.25 -7.58 -15.32
C SER A 12 -16.50 -7.80 -13.83
N GLN A 13 -15.51 -8.33 -13.12
CA GLN A 13 -15.54 -8.46 -11.65
C GLN A 13 -14.99 -7.19 -11.01
N ARG A 14 -15.86 -6.42 -10.37
CA ARG A 14 -15.41 -5.29 -9.56
C ARG A 14 -14.77 -5.79 -8.28
N SER A 15 -13.77 -5.06 -7.77
CA SER A 15 -13.26 -5.36 -6.43
C SER A 15 -14.36 -5.10 -5.39
N ALA A 16 -14.43 -5.92 -4.34
CA ALA A 16 -15.40 -5.77 -3.25
C ALA A 16 -15.40 -4.34 -2.66
N ILE A 17 -14.23 -3.71 -2.57
CA ILE A 17 -14.09 -2.32 -2.11
C ILE A 17 -14.83 -1.36 -3.03
N ARG A 18 -14.69 -1.51 -4.35
CA ARG A 18 -15.34 -0.62 -5.32
C ARG A 18 -16.85 -0.84 -5.39
N GLU A 19 -17.30 -2.09 -5.31
CA GLU A 19 -18.72 -2.43 -5.24
C GLU A 19 -19.39 -1.83 -4.01
N LEU A 20 -18.72 -1.94 -2.86
CA LEU A 20 -19.21 -1.37 -1.61
C LEU A 20 -19.30 0.16 -1.66
N PHE A 21 -18.31 0.82 -2.25
CA PHE A 21 -18.33 2.27 -2.44
C PHE A 21 -19.48 2.74 -3.36
N GLU A 22 -19.72 2.04 -4.48
CA GLU A 22 -20.83 2.36 -5.38
C GLU A 22 -22.20 2.08 -4.72
N TYR A 23 -22.27 1.03 -3.88
CA TYR A 23 -23.44 0.76 -3.06
C TYR A 23 -23.69 1.94 -2.09
N GLY A 24 -22.66 2.41 -1.39
CA GLY A 24 -22.75 3.52 -0.44
C GLY A 24 -23.29 4.79 -1.07
N LYS A 25 -22.85 5.14 -2.28
CA LYS A 25 -23.37 6.29 -3.03
C LYS A 25 -24.88 6.17 -3.29
N LYS A 26 -25.32 5.02 -3.79
CA LYS A 26 -26.74 4.77 -4.06
C LYS A 26 -27.57 4.75 -2.77
N ARG A 27 -27.01 4.19 -1.69
CA ARG A 27 -27.70 4.16 -0.40
C ARG A 27 -27.88 5.56 0.18
N ALA A 28 -26.85 6.41 0.05
CA ALA A 28 -26.90 7.81 0.48
C ALA A 28 -28.00 8.64 -0.21
N GLU A 29 -28.33 8.31 -1.47
CA GLU A 29 -29.47 8.95 -2.18
C GLU A 29 -30.82 8.61 -1.55
N VAL A 30 -30.91 7.47 -0.84
CA VAL A 30 -32.17 6.98 -0.22
C VAL A 30 -32.31 7.44 1.23
N VAL A 31 -31.25 7.33 2.02
CA VAL A 31 -31.30 7.55 3.47
C VAL A 31 -30.67 8.86 3.92
N GLY A 32 -30.03 9.59 3.02
CA GLY A 32 -29.20 10.76 3.34
C GLY A 32 -27.73 10.38 3.58
N VAL A 33 -26.81 11.23 3.10
CA VAL A 33 -25.36 10.98 3.21
C VAL A 33 -24.87 10.89 4.66
N GLU A 34 -25.52 11.62 5.57
CA GLU A 34 -25.20 11.65 7.00
C GLU A 34 -25.55 10.35 7.74
N ASN A 35 -26.37 9.48 7.12
CA ASN A 35 -26.81 8.21 7.69
C ASN A 35 -26.07 6.99 7.10
N VAL A 36 -25.16 7.20 6.16
CA VAL A 36 -24.30 6.14 5.62
C VAL A 36 -22.89 6.28 6.17
N TYR A 37 -22.39 5.24 6.82
CA TYR A 37 -21.07 5.20 7.45
C TYR A 37 -20.10 4.43 6.55
N ASP A 38 -19.55 5.13 5.54
CA ASP A 38 -18.68 4.52 4.53
C ASP A 38 -17.22 4.50 4.99
N PHE A 39 -16.78 3.35 5.51
CA PHE A 39 -15.40 3.04 5.88
C PHE A 39 -14.68 2.17 4.83
N SER A 40 -15.22 2.06 3.62
CA SER A 40 -14.71 1.12 2.61
C SER A 40 -13.41 1.59 1.95
N LEU A 41 -13.28 2.88 1.62
CA LEU A 41 -12.16 3.41 0.86
C LEU A 41 -11.04 3.92 1.75
N GLY A 42 -9.80 3.57 1.37
CA GLY A 42 -8.58 4.18 1.90
C GLY A 42 -8.17 5.42 1.08
N ASN A 43 -9.09 6.37 0.92
CA ASN A 43 -8.80 7.63 0.24
C ASN A 43 -8.49 8.71 1.28
N PRO A 44 -7.31 9.36 1.25
CA PRO A 44 -6.98 10.45 2.17
C PRO A 44 -8.08 11.52 2.18
N THR A 45 -8.51 11.91 3.39
CA THR A 45 -9.48 13.01 3.59
C THR A 45 -8.83 14.26 4.15
N VAL A 46 -7.57 14.17 4.59
CA VAL A 46 -6.76 15.35 4.91
C VAL A 46 -6.31 16.03 3.62
N PRO A 47 -6.31 17.38 3.57
CA PRO A 47 -5.81 18.10 2.41
C PRO A 47 -4.32 17.85 2.20
N ALA A 48 -3.87 18.00 0.95
CA ALA A 48 -2.45 18.07 0.66
C ALA A 48 -1.81 19.25 1.42
N PRO A 49 -0.53 19.14 1.83
CA PRO A 49 0.18 20.25 2.45
C PRO A 49 0.16 21.50 1.55
N ASP A 50 0.14 22.68 2.17
CA ASP A 50 0.04 23.96 1.47
C ASP A 50 1.12 24.15 0.40
N CYS A 51 2.33 23.64 0.67
CA CYS A 51 3.45 23.67 -0.26
C CYS A 51 3.12 23.08 -1.66
N VAL A 52 2.17 22.12 -1.75
CA VAL A 52 1.76 21.54 -3.03
C VAL A 52 1.10 22.62 -3.91
N ASN A 53 0.06 23.26 -3.37
CA ASN A 53 -0.68 24.29 -4.11
C ASN A 53 0.16 25.54 -4.35
N GLU A 54 1.01 25.91 -3.41
CA GLU A 54 1.94 27.04 -3.55
C GLU A 54 2.94 26.78 -4.69
N THR A 55 3.53 25.58 -4.70
CA THR A 55 4.48 25.21 -5.77
C THR A 55 3.79 25.12 -7.13
N ILE A 56 2.57 24.59 -7.23
CA ILE A 56 1.82 24.57 -8.50
C ILE A 56 1.63 26.01 -9.03
N ARG A 57 1.21 26.97 -8.17
CA ARG A 57 1.04 28.37 -8.57
C ARG A 57 2.35 28.97 -9.04
N GLU A 58 3.43 28.74 -8.30
CA GLU A 58 4.76 29.23 -8.67
C GLU A 58 5.21 28.67 -10.01
N LEU A 59 5.13 27.34 -10.21
CA LEU A 59 5.54 26.68 -11.45
C LEU A 59 4.75 27.22 -12.66
N THR A 60 3.45 27.43 -12.52
CA THR A 60 2.60 27.95 -13.60
C THR A 60 2.87 29.43 -13.92
N GLN A 61 3.47 30.19 -13.01
CA GLN A 61 3.84 31.60 -13.21
C GLN A 61 5.26 31.77 -13.74
N THR A 62 6.16 30.85 -13.39
CA THR A 62 7.60 31.02 -13.65
C THR A 62 8.12 30.18 -14.82
N LEU A 63 7.48 29.07 -15.14
CA LEU A 63 7.89 28.21 -16.25
C LEU A 63 7.00 28.45 -17.48
N ASP A 64 7.61 28.40 -18.66
CA ASP A 64 6.84 28.33 -19.89
C ASP A 64 6.10 26.96 -20.02
N SER A 65 5.07 26.93 -20.86
CA SER A 65 4.22 25.77 -21.02
C SER A 65 4.98 24.51 -21.49
N ILE A 66 6.01 24.66 -22.33
CA ILE A 66 6.79 23.53 -22.85
C ILE A 66 7.64 22.95 -21.72
N SER A 67 8.32 23.79 -20.96
CA SER A 67 9.13 23.37 -19.79
C SER A 67 8.29 22.73 -18.68
N LEU A 68 7.04 23.18 -18.50
CA LEU A 68 6.15 22.65 -17.46
C LEU A 68 5.51 21.31 -17.86
N HIS A 69 5.06 21.19 -19.11
CA HIS A 69 4.22 20.06 -19.57
C HIS A 69 4.97 19.10 -20.50
N GLY A 70 6.21 19.40 -20.88
CA GLY A 70 7.01 18.55 -21.77
C GLY A 70 7.36 17.20 -21.13
N TYR A 71 7.71 16.24 -21.98
CA TYR A 71 8.22 14.95 -21.50
C TYR A 71 9.50 15.14 -20.70
N THR A 72 9.63 14.44 -19.58
CA THR A 72 10.90 14.23 -18.87
C THR A 72 11.70 13.09 -19.52
N SER A 73 12.90 12.80 -19.03
CA SER A 73 13.55 11.52 -19.34
C SER A 73 12.65 10.34 -18.92
N ALA A 74 12.83 9.19 -19.54
CA ALA A 74 12.04 8.00 -19.23
C ALA A 74 12.14 7.58 -17.75
N GLN A 75 13.32 7.80 -17.14
CA GLN A 75 13.56 7.54 -15.72
C GLN A 75 12.93 8.58 -14.78
N GLY A 76 12.50 9.71 -15.33
CA GLY A 76 12.04 10.86 -14.59
C GLY A 76 13.04 12.00 -14.53
N ASP A 77 12.58 13.16 -14.08
CA ASP A 77 13.37 14.37 -13.97
C ASP A 77 14.57 14.19 -13.03
N LEU A 78 15.75 14.61 -13.46
CA LEU A 78 17.00 14.42 -12.71
C LEU A 78 16.98 15.18 -11.37
N VAL A 79 16.47 16.41 -11.37
CA VAL A 79 16.42 17.26 -10.16
C VAL A 79 15.49 16.61 -9.12
N THR A 80 14.37 16.09 -9.57
CA THR A 80 13.42 15.38 -8.70
C THR A 80 14.02 14.11 -8.11
N ARG A 81 14.67 13.27 -8.92
CA ARG A 81 15.32 12.05 -8.45
C ARG A 81 16.46 12.34 -7.47
N GLN A 82 17.23 13.41 -7.71
CA GLN A 82 18.27 13.84 -6.79
C GLN A 82 17.68 14.34 -5.46
N ALA A 83 16.61 15.14 -5.50
CA ALA A 83 15.95 15.63 -4.29
C ALA A 83 15.39 14.46 -3.43
N ILE A 84 14.87 13.41 -4.07
CA ILE A 84 14.42 12.19 -3.36
C ILE A 84 15.63 11.49 -2.71
N ALA A 85 16.74 11.34 -3.46
CA ALA A 85 17.95 10.71 -2.96
C ALA A 85 18.50 11.48 -1.73
N ASP A 86 18.62 12.79 -1.83
CA ASP A 86 19.12 13.65 -0.76
C ASP A 86 18.24 13.55 0.50
N TYR A 87 16.92 13.59 0.34
CA TYR A 87 15.97 13.45 1.43
C TYR A 87 16.10 12.10 2.15
N LEU A 88 16.14 10.99 1.40
CA LEU A 88 16.28 9.67 1.99
C LEU A 88 17.65 9.47 2.64
N ASN A 89 18.71 10.00 2.04
CA ASN A 89 20.06 9.95 2.61
C ASN A 89 20.12 10.70 3.95
N GLN A 90 19.51 11.88 4.02
CA GLN A 90 19.44 12.67 5.25
C GLN A 90 18.60 11.96 6.32
N THR A 91 17.45 11.40 5.94
CA THR A 91 16.49 10.81 6.89
C THR A 91 16.94 9.45 7.41
N HIS A 92 17.54 8.62 6.55
CA HIS A 92 17.85 7.23 6.87
C HIS A 92 19.35 6.93 6.96
N GLY A 93 20.23 7.92 6.69
CA GLY A 93 21.68 7.71 6.70
C GLY A 93 22.16 6.78 5.59
N THR A 94 21.56 6.87 4.42
CA THR A 94 21.88 6.09 3.21
C THR A 94 22.77 6.88 2.23
N HIS A 95 23.13 6.30 1.09
CA HIS A 95 24.03 6.91 0.09
C HIS A 95 23.50 6.71 -1.33
N PHE A 96 22.21 6.93 -1.54
CA PHE A 96 21.57 6.84 -2.85
C PHE A 96 21.93 8.02 -3.73
N THR A 97 21.83 7.81 -5.04
CA THR A 97 22.00 8.82 -6.07
C THR A 97 20.74 8.90 -6.93
N ALA A 98 20.62 9.93 -7.74
CA ALA A 98 19.51 10.04 -8.70
C ALA A 98 19.38 8.81 -9.62
N ASP A 99 20.49 8.12 -9.88
CA ASP A 99 20.52 6.95 -10.77
C ASP A 99 19.96 5.67 -10.15
N ASP A 100 19.63 5.70 -8.87
CA ASP A 100 18.99 4.58 -8.17
C ASP A 100 17.44 4.68 -8.22
N PHE A 101 16.90 5.79 -8.73
CA PHE A 101 15.45 6.06 -8.79
C PHE A 101 14.87 6.02 -10.19
N TYR A 102 13.73 5.35 -10.33
CA TYR A 102 12.88 5.37 -11.53
C TYR A 102 11.51 5.91 -11.13
N MET A 103 11.13 7.08 -11.67
CA MET A 103 9.85 7.73 -11.39
C MET A 103 8.70 6.97 -12.03
N THR A 104 7.59 6.80 -11.29
CA THR A 104 6.45 6.00 -11.70
C THR A 104 5.12 6.71 -11.48
N MET A 105 4.04 6.11 -12.00
CA MET A 105 2.65 6.54 -11.76
C MET A 105 2.10 5.97 -10.45
N GLY A 106 2.88 6.06 -9.36
CA GLY A 106 2.53 5.58 -8.02
C GLY A 106 2.90 4.10 -7.79
N ALA A 107 2.75 3.64 -6.55
CA ALA A 107 3.22 2.32 -6.10
C ALA A 107 2.64 1.14 -6.89
N ALA A 108 1.39 1.20 -7.36
CA ALA A 108 0.81 0.14 -8.19
C ALA A 108 1.58 -0.06 -9.49
N ALA A 109 1.97 1.03 -10.17
CA ALA A 109 2.85 0.96 -11.33
C ALA A 109 4.23 0.45 -10.93
N SER A 110 4.82 0.96 -9.83
CA SER A 110 6.12 0.50 -9.33
C SER A 110 6.16 -1.02 -9.12
N LEU A 111 5.18 -1.57 -8.42
CA LEU A 111 5.05 -3.01 -8.18
C LEU A 111 4.89 -3.80 -9.49
N SER A 112 4.01 -3.35 -10.38
CA SER A 112 3.80 -4.00 -11.67
C SER A 112 5.09 -4.05 -12.51
N LEU A 113 5.88 -2.98 -12.48
CA LEU A 113 7.19 -2.93 -13.15
C LEU A 113 8.18 -3.90 -12.52
N CYS A 114 8.27 -3.95 -11.19
CA CYS A 114 9.16 -4.85 -10.48
C CYS A 114 8.80 -6.32 -10.74
N PHE A 115 7.51 -6.69 -10.62
CA PHE A 115 7.08 -8.05 -10.93
C PHE A 115 7.39 -8.43 -12.36
N ARG A 116 7.09 -7.54 -13.32
CA ARG A 116 7.35 -7.82 -14.74
C ARG A 116 8.85 -7.93 -15.04
N ALA A 117 9.68 -7.12 -14.40
CA ALA A 117 11.13 -7.11 -14.59
C ALA A 117 11.81 -8.36 -14.03
N LEU A 118 11.33 -8.86 -12.89
CA LEU A 118 11.91 -10.01 -12.18
C LEU A 118 11.35 -11.37 -12.63
N THR A 119 10.20 -11.40 -13.31
CA THR A 119 9.61 -12.64 -13.82
C THR A 119 10.32 -13.11 -15.08
N THR A 120 10.95 -14.26 -15.00
CA THR A 120 11.70 -14.91 -16.09
C THR A 120 11.05 -16.21 -16.59
N SER A 121 10.17 -16.79 -15.76
CA SER A 121 9.47 -18.04 -16.01
C SER A 121 8.04 -18.00 -15.47
N ARG A 122 7.14 -18.81 -15.99
CA ARG A 122 5.79 -19.03 -15.44
C ARG A 122 5.79 -19.80 -14.11
N GLU A 123 6.91 -20.42 -13.77
CA GLU A 123 7.10 -21.10 -12.48
C GLU A 123 7.55 -20.16 -11.37
N ASP A 124 7.97 -18.93 -11.73
CA ASP A 124 8.44 -17.94 -10.76
C ASP A 124 7.32 -17.58 -9.77
N GLU A 125 7.71 -17.43 -8.51
CA GLU A 125 6.81 -17.21 -7.39
C GLU A 125 7.16 -15.91 -6.65
N PHE A 126 6.12 -15.15 -6.31
CA PHE A 126 6.23 -14.07 -5.33
C PHE A 126 5.40 -14.42 -4.11
N ILE A 127 6.00 -14.24 -2.94
CA ILE A 127 5.36 -14.54 -1.66
C ILE A 127 4.79 -13.25 -1.08
N THR A 128 3.58 -13.30 -0.56
CA THR A 128 2.99 -12.22 0.26
C THR A 128 2.55 -12.78 1.61
N ILE A 129 2.56 -11.93 2.64
CA ILE A 129 2.14 -12.28 4.00
C ILE A 129 0.72 -11.74 4.23
N ALA A 130 -0.21 -12.61 4.58
CA ALA A 130 -1.56 -12.18 4.94
C ALA A 130 -1.56 -11.47 6.32
N PRO A 131 -2.43 -10.47 6.52
CA PRO A 131 -3.32 -9.90 5.52
C PRO A 131 -2.56 -9.00 4.54
N PHE A 132 -2.94 -9.03 3.27
CA PHE A 132 -2.23 -8.34 2.19
C PHE A 132 -3.18 -7.56 1.28
N PHE A 133 -2.67 -6.58 0.56
CA PHE A 133 -3.44 -5.82 -0.43
C PHE A 133 -3.85 -6.72 -1.63
N PRO A 134 -5.14 -6.92 -1.90
CA PRO A 134 -5.61 -7.93 -2.86
C PRO A 134 -5.06 -7.78 -4.28
N GLU A 135 -4.75 -6.54 -4.70
CA GLU A 135 -4.24 -6.26 -6.05
C GLU A 135 -2.83 -6.85 -6.29
N TYR A 136 -2.10 -7.29 -5.25
CA TYR A 136 -0.82 -7.99 -5.47
C TYR A 136 -1.00 -9.23 -6.32
N ARG A 137 -2.12 -9.97 -6.12
CA ARG A 137 -2.44 -11.13 -6.96
C ARG A 137 -2.59 -10.73 -8.42
N VAL A 138 -3.34 -9.66 -8.67
CA VAL A 138 -3.56 -9.16 -10.04
C VAL A 138 -2.22 -8.77 -10.69
N PHE A 139 -1.36 -8.05 -9.97
CA PHE A 139 -0.08 -7.58 -10.53
C PHE A 139 0.90 -8.71 -10.80
N VAL A 140 1.02 -9.67 -9.87
CA VAL A 140 1.90 -10.84 -10.00
C VAL A 140 1.44 -11.76 -11.13
N GLU A 141 0.14 -12.09 -11.18
CA GLU A 141 -0.40 -12.96 -12.23
C GLU A 141 -0.34 -12.29 -13.60
N ALA A 142 -0.57 -10.97 -13.70
CA ALA A 142 -0.40 -10.21 -14.94
C ALA A 142 1.07 -10.17 -15.42
N ALA A 143 2.03 -10.26 -14.50
CA ALA A 143 3.44 -10.39 -14.86
C ALA A 143 3.81 -11.80 -15.37
N GLY A 144 2.93 -12.78 -15.21
CA GLY A 144 3.11 -14.18 -15.62
C GLY A 144 3.70 -15.08 -14.54
N ALA A 145 3.75 -14.64 -13.29
CA ALA A 145 4.22 -15.38 -12.12
C ALA A 145 3.07 -15.88 -11.24
N LYS A 146 3.38 -16.61 -10.18
CA LYS A 146 2.43 -17.15 -9.19
C LYS A 146 2.52 -16.37 -7.88
N LEU A 147 1.37 -16.02 -7.28
CA LEU A 147 1.34 -15.49 -5.93
C LEU A 147 1.17 -16.60 -4.90
N VAL A 148 2.13 -16.72 -3.99
CA VAL A 148 2.11 -17.62 -2.84
C VAL A 148 1.76 -16.82 -1.59
N VAL A 149 0.80 -17.31 -0.78
CA VAL A 149 0.33 -16.60 0.40
C VAL A 149 0.81 -17.32 1.67
N VAL A 150 1.48 -16.58 2.55
CA VAL A 150 1.78 -17.01 3.92
C VAL A 150 0.59 -16.64 4.81
N PRO A 151 0.04 -17.54 5.63
CA PRO A 151 -1.06 -17.25 6.55
C PRO A 151 -0.72 -16.11 7.51
N ALA A 152 -1.75 -15.40 7.96
CA ALA A 152 -1.61 -14.32 8.92
C ALA A 152 -1.24 -14.85 10.33
N ASP A 153 -0.27 -14.22 10.98
CA ASP A 153 -0.20 -14.22 12.45
C ASP A 153 -1.21 -13.21 12.99
N THR A 154 -2.35 -13.70 13.47
CA THR A 154 -3.44 -12.83 13.96
C THR A 154 -3.21 -12.29 15.38
N LYS A 155 -2.10 -12.64 16.04
CA LYS A 155 -1.78 -12.13 17.39
C LYS A 155 -1.14 -10.74 17.34
N ALA A 156 -0.17 -10.57 16.45
CA ALA A 156 0.59 -9.33 16.34
C ALA A 156 0.69 -8.81 14.91
N PHE A 157 0.18 -9.53 13.93
CA PHE A 157 0.30 -9.25 12.49
C PHE A 157 1.76 -9.05 12.06
N GLN A 158 2.68 -9.78 12.70
CA GLN A 158 4.06 -9.92 12.27
C GLN A 158 4.18 -11.12 11.32
N ILE A 159 5.40 -11.44 10.87
CA ILE A 159 5.64 -12.56 9.95
C ILE A 159 5.70 -13.88 10.72
N ASP A 160 4.88 -14.87 10.33
CA ASP A 160 5.08 -16.26 10.74
C ASP A 160 6.24 -16.87 9.96
N PHE A 161 7.40 -16.90 10.59
CA PHE A 161 8.64 -17.39 9.96
C PHE A 161 8.63 -18.90 9.71
N ALA A 162 7.89 -19.69 10.48
CA ALA A 162 7.74 -21.12 10.22
C ALA A 162 6.97 -21.33 8.93
N ALA A 163 5.80 -20.71 8.84
CA ALA A 163 4.96 -20.76 7.64
C ALA A 163 5.64 -20.13 6.42
N LEU A 164 6.41 -19.06 6.56
CA LEU A 164 7.18 -18.46 5.47
C LEU A 164 8.28 -19.42 4.98
N THR A 165 9.03 -20.03 5.91
CA THR A 165 10.14 -20.94 5.56
C THR A 165 9.67 -22.12 4.71
N GLU A 166 8.49 -22.66 5.01
CA GLU A 166 7.89 -23.77 4.26
C GLU A 166 7.46 -23.39 2.83
N ARG A 167 7.23 -22.10 2.58
CA ARG A 167 6.72 -21.61 1.28
C ARG A 167 7.81 -21.06 0.37
N ILE A 168 9.02 -20.85 0.89
CA ILE A 168 10.14 -20.44 0.04
C ILE A 168 10.66 -21.65 -0.72
N THR A 169 10.66 -21.56 -2.05
CA THR A 169 11.09 -22.63 -2.99
C THR A 169 12.23 -22.11 -3.88
N PRO A 170 12.88 -22.97 -4.68
CA PRO A 170 13.85 -22.53 -5.69
C PRO A 170 13.26 -21.61 -6.77
N HIS A 171 11.92 -21.53 -6.88
CA HIS A 171 11.22 -20.64 -7.81
C HIS A 171 10.88 -19.26 -7.19
N THR A 172 11.13 -19.08 -5.90
CA THR A 172 10.82 -17.82 -5.21
C THR A 172 11.72 -16.71 -5.72
N LYS A 173 11.11 -15.69 -6.36
CA LYS A 173 11.79 -14.48 -6.85
C LYS A 173 11.81 -13.37 -5.82
N GLY A 174 10.77 -13.29 -4.99
CA GLY A 174 10.73 -12.24 -3.98
C GLY A 174 9.62 -12.39 -2.97
N VAL A 175 9.76 -11.64 -1.88
CA VAL A 175 8.77 -11.51 -0.81
C VAL A 175 8.25 -10.08 -0.81
N ILE A 176 6.93 -9.92 -0.90
CA ILE A 176 6.25 -8.63 -0.84
C ILE A 176 5.99 -8.30 0.62
N ILE A 177 6.44 -7.15 1.08
CA ILE A 177 6.11 -6.62 2.39
C ILE A 177 5.47 -5.25 2.26
N ASN A 178 4.50 -4.97 3.12
CA ASN A 178 3.82 -3.68 3.21
C ASN A 178 3.77 -3.26 4.68
N SER A 179 4.56 -2.25 5.04
CA SER A 179 4.69 -1.78 6.42
C SER A 179 4.91 -0.27 6.43
N PRO A 180 4.03 0.52 7.08
CA PRO A 180 2.77 0.13 7.76
C PRO A 180 1.78 -0.58 6.82
N ASN A 181 1.06 -1.56 7.34
CA ASN A 181 0.29 -2.51 6.55
C ASN A 181 -1.14 -2.05 6.22
N ASN A 182 -1.55 -2.29 5.00
CA ASN A 182 -2.94 -2.34 4.58
C ASN A 182 -3.34 -3.82 4.42
N PRO A 183 -4.24 -4.37 5.25
CA PRO A 183 -5.30 -3.70 6.02
C PRO A 183 -5.08 -3.60 7.54
N SER A 184 -4.05 -4.20 8.13
CA SER A 184 -3.97 -4.38 9.59
C SER A 184 -3.53 -3.13 10.36
N GLY A 185 -2.83 -2.21 9.71
CA GLY A 185 -2.17 -1.07 10.37
C GLY A 185 -0.94 -1.47 11.19
N ALA A 186 -0.49 -2.72 11.11
CA ALA A 186 0.72 -3.18 11.79
C ALA A 186 1.97 -2.62 11.14
N VAL A 187 3.00 -2.38 11.97
CA VAL A 187 4.36 -2.07 11.52
C VAL A 187 5.25 -3.27 11.84
N TYR A 188 5.99 -3.75 10.86
CA TYR A 188 6.99 -4.78 11.11
C TYR A 188 8.14 -4.20 11.94
N SER A 189 8.46 -4.88 13.06
CA SER A 189 9.56 -4.47 13.92
C SER A 189 10.92 -4.65 13.24
N GLU A 190 11.93 -3.94 13.72
CA GLU A 190 13.33 -4.13 13.29
C GLU A 190 13.73 -5.59 13.38
N GLU A 191 13.43 -6.27 14.51
CA GLU A 191 13.70 -7.70 14.70
C GLU A 191 13.01 -8.57 13.62
N THR A 192 11.78 -8.22 13.22
CA THR A 192 11.06 -8.93 12.14
C THR A 192 11.78 -8.77 10.81
N ILE A 193 12.26 -7.56 10.48
CA ILE A 193 12.99 -7.30 9.22
C ILE A 193 14.36 -7.99 9.24
N GLU A 194 15.09 -7.97 10.35
CA GLU A 194 16.36 -8.68 10.49
C GLU A 194 16.21 -10.20 10.31
N LYS A 195 15.19 -10.79 10.94
CA LYS A 195 14.88 -12.22 10.77
C LYS A 195 14.50 -12.56 9.33
N LEU A 196 13.72 -11.68 8.66
CA LEU A 196 13.38 -11.86 7.25
C LEU A 196 14.66 -11.84 6.40
N ALA A 197 15.51 -10.84 6.56
CA ALA A 197 16.76 -10.70 5.83
C ALA A 197 17.66 -11.92 6.03
N PHE A 198 17.80 -12.40 7.27
CA PHE A 198 18.59 -13.62 7.58
C PHE A 198 18.02 -14.85 6.88
N LEU A 199 16.70 -15.05 6.94
CA LEU A 199 16.03 -16.20 6.29
C LEU A 199 16.23 -16.17 4.77
N LEU A 200 16.05 -15.01 4.14
CA LEU A 200 16.18 -14.87 2.68
C LEU A 200 17.62 -15.09 2.22
N ARG A 201 18.63 -14.55 2.93
CA ARG A 201 20.06 -14.86 2.63
C ARG A 201 20.35 -16.35 2.73
N LYS A 202 19.84 -17.01 3.79
CA LYS A 202 20.01 -18.45 3.96
C LYS A 202 19.39 -19.24 2.81
N LYS A 203 18.17 -18.89 2.41
CA LYS A 203 17.44 -19.59 1.33
C LYS A 203 18.03 -19.29 -0.06
N ALA A 204 18.44 -18.07 -0.32
CA ALA A 204 19.14 -17.70 -1.55
C ALA A 204 20.44 -18.52 -1.72
N ASN A 205 21.24 -18.63 -0.67
CA ASN A 205 22.45 -19.46 -0.66
C ASN A 205 22.15 -20.97 -0.83
N GLU A 206 21.09 -21.46 -0.17
CA GLU A 206 20.65 -22.86 -0.25
C GLU A 206 20.26 -23.26 -1.69
N TYR A 207 19.56 -22.36 -2.38
CA TYR A 207 19.03 -22.64 -3.73
C TYR A 207 19.92 -22.13 -4.87
N GLY A 208 20.93 -21.30 -4.56
CA GLY A 208 21.77 -20.66 -5.58
C GLY A 208 21.00 -19.67 -6.45
N THR A 209 20.00 -19.00 -5.89
CA THR A 209 19.12 -18.01 -6.57
C THR A 209 19.06 -16.73 -5.78
N GLU A 210 18.80 -15.62 -6.48
CA GLU A 210 18.54 -14.34 -5.81
C GLU A 210 17.06 -14.24 -5.42
N ILE A 211 16.80 -13.85 -4.16
CA ILE A 211 15.45 -13.60 -3.65
C ILE A 211 15.37 -12.11 -3.25
N PHE A 212 14.39 -11.40 -3.77
CA PHE A 212 14.22 -9.97 -3.53
C PHE A 212 13.21 -9.70 -2.40
N ILE A 213 13.35 -8.55 -1.72
CA ILE A 213 12.26 -7.94 -0.98
C ILE A 213 11.63 -6.86 -1.87
N LEU A 214 10.33 -6.93 -2.09
CA LEU A 214 9.52 -5.89 -2.72
C LEU A 214 8.85 -5.10 -1.59
N ALA A 215 9.44 -3.98 -1.18
CA ALA A 215 8.93 -3.15 -0.10
C ALA A 215 7.89 -2.15 -0.67
N ASP A 216 6.61 -2.43 -0.45
CA ASP A 216 5.50 -1.52 -0.77
C ASP A 216 5.28 -0.55 0.39
N GLU A 217 5.74 0.71 0.22
CA GLU A 217 5.87 1.67 1.31
C GLU A 217 5.04 2.96 1.13
N PRO A 218 3.77 2.91 0.70
CA PRO A 218 2.97 4.12 0.52
C PRO A 218 2.58 4.80 1.84
N TYR A 219 2.74 4.11 2.99
CA TYR A 219 2.37 4.56 4.32
C TYR A 219 3.56 4.87 5.23
N ARG A 220 4.80 4.88 4.73
CA ARG A 220 6.03 5.01 5.53
C ARG A 220 5.96 6.15 6.55
N GLU A 221 5.45 7.32 6.16
CA GLU A 221 5.35 8.51 6.99
C GLU A 221 4.12 8.53 7.90
N ILE A 222 3.21 7.57 7.76
CA ILE A 222 1.98 7.48 8.56
C ILE A 222 2.18 6.41 9.63
N ALA A 223 2.94 6.76 10.66
CA ALA A 223 3.15 5.95 11.86
C ALA A 223 2.82 6.76 13.10
N TYR A 224 2.40 6.12 14.15
CA TYR A 224 1.85 6.74 15.34
C TYR A 224 2.65 6.40 16.60
N ASP A 225 2.49 7.23 17.64
CA ASP A 225 3.00 6.95 19.00
C ASP A 225 4.53 6.73 19.04
N GLY A 226 5.27 7.34 18.12
CA GLY A 226 6.73 7.22 18.03
C GLY A 226 7.20 5.86 17.50
N VAL A 227 6.32 5.07 16.88
CA VAL A 227 6.72 3.82 16.24
C VAL A 227 7.63 4.12 15.05
N GLU A 228 8.83 3.55 15.05
CA GLU A 228 9.77 3.64 13.94
C GLU A 228 9.44 2.60 12.88
N VAL A 229 9.41 3.03 11.61
CA VAL A 229 9.25 2.15 10.46
C VAL A 229 10.64 1.80 9.93
N PRO A 230 11.10 0.54 10.04
CA PRO A 230 12.42 0.16 9.56
C PRO A 230 12.56 0.39 8.06
N PHE A 231 13.64 1.07 7.64
CA PHE A 231 13.94 1.26 6.22
C PHE A 231 14.66 0.03 5.68
N VAL A 232 13.95 -0.80 4.94
CA VAL A 232 14.29 -2.20 4.65
C VAL A 232 15.62 -2.37 3.93
N THR A 233 16.02 -1.40 3.08
CA THR A 233 17.32 -1.44 2.37
C THR A 233 18.54 -1.46 3.28
N LYS A 234 18.40 -1.07 4.56
CA LYS A 234 19.46 -1.13 5.55
C LYS A 234 19.74 -2.54 6.08
N TYR A 235 18.81 -3.46 5.87
CA TYR A 235 18.85 -4.82 6.42
C TYR A 235 19.09 -5.89 5.36
N TYR A 236 18.67 -5.63 4.11
CA TYR A 236 18.75 -6.60 3.02
C TYR A 236 19.07 -5.92 1.69
N ASP A 237 20.19 -6.30 1.08
CA ASP A 237 20.72 -5.66 -0.12
C ASP A 237 19.77 -5.79 -1.32
N ASN A 238 19.21 -6.99 -1.56
CA ASN A 238 18.27 -7.25 -2.65
C ASN A 238 16.86 -6.73 -2.33
N THR A 239 16.75 -5.44 -1.97
CA THR A 239 15.50 -4.76 -1.69
C THR A 239 15.17 -3.75 -2.77
N LEU A 240 13.98 -3.86 -3.37
CA LEU A 240 13.38 -2.86 -4.24
C LEU A 240 12.29 -2.12 -3.47
N VAL A 241 12.35 -0.79 -3.39
CA VAL A 241 11.33 0.01 -2.71
C VAL A 241 10.34 0.55 -3.74
N CYS A 242 9.06 0.24 -3.56
CA CYS A 242 7.94 0.75 -4.35
C CYS A 242 7.19 1.81 -3.51
N TYR A 243 7.34 3.07 -3.85
CA TYR A 243 6.80 4.19 -3.09
C TYR A 243 5.76 4.99 -3.86
N SER A 244 4.84 5.63 -3.12
CA SER A 244 3.84 6.55 -3.68
C SER A 244 3.58 7.72 -2.74
N TYR A 245 3.49 8.92 -3.32
CA TYR A 245 3.07 10.13 -2.61
C TYR A 245 1.54 10.24 -2.43
N SER A 246 0.80 9.20 -2.80
CA SER A 246 -0.66 9.14 -2.68
C SER A 246 -1.15 9.34 -1.25
N LYS A 247 -0.36 8.95 -0.23
CA LYS A 247 -0.76 8.94 1.16
C LYS A 247 -0.02 10.01 1.97
N SER A 248 1.30 10.07 1.86
CA SER A 248 2.10 11.08 2.56
C SER A 248 1.74 12.51 2.20
N LEU A 249 1.58 12.81 0.91
CA LEU A 249 1.18 14.15 0.43
C LEU A 249 -0.31 14.29 0.10
N SER A 250 -1.15 13.28 0.39
CA SER A 250 -2.58 13.30 0.01
C SER A 250 -2.80 13.56 -1.49
N LEU A 251 -2.00 12.94 -2.35
CA LEU A 251 -2.04 13.12 -3.81
C LEU A 251 -2.43 11.82 -4.56
N PRO A 252 -3.50 11.09 -4.16
CA PRO A 252 -3.81 9.81 -4.80
C PRO A 252 -4.24 9.95 -6.26
N GLY A 253 -4.82 11.08 -6.64
CA GLY A 253 -5.26 11.37 -8.01
C GLY A 253 -4.11 11.69 -8.97
N GLU A 254 -2.97 12.15 -8.46
CA GLU A 254 -1.87 12.66 -9.27
C GLU A 254 -0.94 11.57 -9.80
N ARG A 255 -1.06 10.38 -9.27
CA ARG A 255 -0.34 9.19 -9.74
C ARG A 255 1.17 9.41 -9.82
N ILE A 256 1.81 9.74 -8.70
CA ILE A 256 3.24 9.99 -8.62
C ILE A 256 3.90 9.13 -7.54
N GLY A 257 5.04 8.52 -7.88
CA GLY A 257 5.82 7.65 -7.03
C GLY A 257 7.16 7.28 -7.67
N TYR A 258 7.83 6.29 -7.12
CA TYR A 258 9.10 5.79 -7.65
C TYR A 258 9.36 4.33 -7.31
N VAL A 259 10.26 3.71 -8.08
CA VAL A 259 11.01 2.52 -7.67
C VAL A 259 12.41 2.97 -7.29
N LEU A 260 12.89 2.53 -6.13
CA LEU A 260 14.30 2.65 -5.72
C LEU A 260 14.97 1.29 -5.93
N VAL A 261 16.06 1.28 -6.68
CA VAL A 261 16.94 0.14 -6.93
C VAL A 261 18.33 0.50 -6.39
N PRO A 262 18.63 0.21 -5.12
CA PRO A 262 19.93 0.50 -4.52
C PRO A 262 21.08 -0.14 -5.30
N LYS A 263 22.26 0.49 -5.28
CA LYS A 263 23.48 -0.05 -5.92
C LYS A 263 23.93 -1.37 -5.31
N GLU A 264 23.52 -1.66 -4.06
CA GLU A 264 23.80 -2.88 -3.32
C GLU A 264 23.02 -4.10 -3.84
N VAL A 265 21.95 -3.88 -4.59
CA VAL A 265 21.17 -4.94 -5.27
C VAL A 265 22.10 -5.72 -6.21
N THR A 266 22.04 -7.05 -6.15
CA THR A 266 22.77 -7.92 -7.09
C THR A 266 22.39 -7.55 -8.53
N GLU A 267 23.43 -7.30 -9.35
CA GLU A 267 23.24 -6.84 -10.75
C GLU A 267 22.32 -5.61 -10.87
N SER A 268 22.45 -4.65 -9.94
CA SER A 268 21.53 -3.51 -9.79
C SER A 268 21.26 -2.77 -11.11
N ARG A 269 22.26 -2.59 -11.96
CA ARG A 269 22.10 -1.89 -13.26
C ARG A 269 21.28 -2.72 -14.25
N MET A 270 21.40 -4.04 -14.22
CA MET A 270 20.56 -4.93 -15.03
C MET A 270 19.12 -4.93 -14.53
N VAL A 271 18.92 -5.01 -13.21
CA VAL A 271 17.58 -4.93 -12.58
C VAL A 271 16.92 -3.58 -12.90
N TYR A 272 17.65 -2.47 -12.75
CA TYR A 272 17.16 -1.13 -13.09
C TYR A 272 16.76 -1.03 -14.58
N ALA A 273 17.61 -1.53 -15.48
CA ALA A 273 17.33 -1.54 -16.91
C ALA A 273 16.10 -2.40 -17.25
N ALA A 274 15.93 -3.55 -16.57
CA ALA A 274 14.76 -4.41 -16.73
C ALA A 274 13.45 -3.71 -16.26
N ILE A 275 13.50 -2.94 -15.14
CA ILE A 275 12.38 -2.12 -14.66
C ILE A 275 12.03 -1.05 -15.69
N ALA A 276 13.02 -0.34 -16.24
CA ALA A 276 12.80 0.64 -17.29
C ALA A 276 12.23 -0.01 -18.56
N GLY A 277 12.70 -1.20 -18.92
CA GLY A 277 12.17 -2.02 -20.01
C GLY A 277 10.71 -2.43 -19.78
N ALA A 278 10.37 -2.85 -18.57
CA ALA A 278 9.00 -3.15 -18.18
C ALA A 278 8.09 -1.90 -18.26
N GLY A 279 8.60 -0.72 -17.85
CA GLY A 279 7.90 0.55 -18.00
C GLY A 279 7.56 0.85 -19.45
N ARG A 280 8.53 0.65 -20.35
CA ARG A 280 8.30 0.82 -21.78
C ARG A 280 7.29 -0.19 -22.33
N ALA A 281 7.40 -1.47 -21.93
CA ALA A 281 6.52 -2.52 -22.43
C ALA A 281 5.06 -2.35 -21.96
N LEU A 282 4.85 -1.85 -20.74
CA LEU A 282 3.53 -1.62 -20.14
C LEU A 282 2.95 -0.23 -20.45
N GLY A 283 3.70 0.65 -21.12
CA GLY A 283 3.27 2.02 -21.44
C GLY A 283 3.35 2.98 -20.23
N TYR A 284 4.09 2.66 -19.20
CA TYR A 284 4.27 3.48 -17.99
C TYR A 284 5.54 4.35 -18.09
N VAL A 285 5.73 4.99 -19.22
CA VAL A 285 6.89 5.84 -19.48
C VAL A 285 6.57 7.29 -19.10
N CYS A 286 7.54 7.97 -18.45
CA CYS A 286 7.44 9.35 -18.01
C CYS A 286 6.28 9.62 -17.03
N ALA A 287 6.56 9.52 -15.75
CA ALA A 287 5.66 9.97 -14.70
C ALA A 287 5.23 11.45 -14.91
N PRO A 288 4.11 11.92 -14.35
CA PRO A 288 3.58 13.28 -14.57
C PRO A 288 4.61 14.36 -14.31
N SER A 289 5.00 15.13 -15.35
CA SER A 289 6.14 16.07 -15.33
C SER A 289 5.96 17.19 -14.30
N MET A 290 4.77 17.78 -14.22
CA MET A 290 4.48 18.86 -13.27
C MET A 290 4.63 18.38 -11.83
N PHE A 291 4.08 17.19 -11.49
CA PHE A 291 4.15 16.67 -10.12
C PHE A 291 5.56 16.23 -9.73
N GLN A 292 6.39 15.78 -10.66
CA GLN A 292 7.82 15.60 -10.38
C GLN A 292 8.46 16.89 -9.86
N LYS A 293 8.18 18.03 -10.51
CA LYS A 293 8.69 19.34 -10.07
C LYS A 293 8.12 19.81 -8.73
N VAL A 294 6.83 19.52 -8.48
CA VAL A 294 6.18 19.81 -7.19
C VAL A 294 6.88 19.08 -6.06
N LEU A 295 7.23 17.80 -6.23
CA LEU A 295 7.91 17.00 -5.21
C LEU A 295 9.18 17.66 -4.69
N VAL A 296 9.96 18.30 -5.54
CA VAL A 296 11.25 18.93 -5.15
C VAL A 296 11.09 19.89 -3.96
N LYS A 297 9.99 20.62 -3.90
CA LYS A 297 9.70 21.59 -2.83
C LYS A 297 8.88 20.99 -1.67
N CYS A 298 8.34 19.79 -1.85
CA CYS A 298 7.48 19.16 -0.84
C CYS A 298 8.16 17.96 -0.16
N MET A 299 9.49 17.77 -0.35
CA MET A 299 10.22 16.69 0.31
C MET A 299 10.08 16.78 1.84
N GLY A 300 9.75 15.66 2.48
CA GLY A 300 9.58 15.56 3.92
C GLY A 300 8.29 16.17 4.47
N GLN A 301 7.44 16.76 3.61
CA GLN A 301 6.12 17.22 4.03
C GLN A 301 5.13 16.06 4.05
N THR A 302 4.14 16.15 4.94
CA THR A 302 3.04 15.18 5.03
C THR A 302 1.71 15.90 5.20
N GLY A 303 0.62 15.25 4.84
CA GLY A 303 -0.71 15.63 5.32
C GLY A 303 -0.79 15.55 6.84
N ASP A 304 -1.92 15.92 7.41
CA ASP A 304 -2.13 15.91 8.87
C ASP A 304 -2.22 14.47 9.42
N VAL A 305 -1.06 13.92 9.82
CA VAL A 305 -0.93 12.60 10.43
C VAL A 305 -1.59 12.55 11.82
N GLU A 306 -1.59 13.68 12.56
CA GLU A 306 -2.20 13.76 13.88
C GLU A 306 -3.72 13.61 13.82
N LEU A 307 -4.36 14.09 12.74
CA LEU A 307 -5.79 13.87 12.53
C LEU A 307 -6.09 12.38 12.34
N TYR A 308 -5.26 11.66 11.58
CA TYR A 308 -5.43 10.21 11.44
C TYR A 308 -5.22 9.48 12.77
N LYS A 309 -4.25 9.91 13.58
CA LYS A 309 -4.03 9.36 14.92
C LYS A 309 -5.25 9.57 15.82
N LYS A 310 -5.81 10.79 15.82
CA LYS A 310 -7.03 11.11 16.57
C LYS A 310 -8.22 10.23 16.16
N ASN A 311 -8.44 10.07 14.85
CA ASN A 311 -9.50 9.21 14.32
C ASN A 311 -9.28 7.74 14.70
N ARG A 312 -8.02 7.24 14.63
CA ARG A 312 -7.64 5.89 15.07
C ARG A 312 -8.02 5.68 16.54
N ASP A 313 -7.59 6.57 17.42
CA ASP A 313 -7.81 6.44 18.85
C ASP A 313 -9.31 6.47 19.16
N LEU A 314 -10.06 7.41 18.58
CA LEU A 314 -11.50 7.52 18.72
C LEU A 314 -12.23 6.22 18.30
N LEU A 315 -11.91 5.71 17.11
CA LEU A 315 -12.55 4.51 16.59
C LEU A 315 -12.16 3.26 17.39
N TYR A 316 -10.88 3.08 17.69
CA TYR A 316 -10.36 1.96 18.46
C TYR A 316 -10.99 1.90 19.86
N GLU A 317 -10.98 3.01 20.60
CA GLU A 317 -11.55 3.08 21.95
C GLU A 317 -13.06 2.87 21.94
N GLY A 318 -13.77 3.47 20.96
CA GLY A 318 -15.21 3.32 20.80
C GLY A 318 -15.61 1.88 20.53
N LEU A 319 -14.98 1.21 19.58
CA LEU A 319 -15.28 -0.19 19.25
C LEU A 319 -14.90 -1.16 20.37
N THR A 320 -13.74 -0.96 21.00
CA THR A 320 -13.33 -1.77 22.15
C THR A 320 -14.29 -1.63 23.32
N LYS A 321 -14.81 -0.42 23.58
CA LYS A 321 -15.82 -0.16 24.62
C LYS A 321 -17.15 -0.87 24.33
N ILE A 322 -17.54 -0.96 23.07
CA ILE A 322 -18.75 -1.74 22.66
C ILE A 322 -18.53 -3.24 22.88
N GLY A 323 -17.28 -3.71 22.76
CA GLY A 323 -16.90 -5.11 22.96
C GLY A 323 -16.26 -5.79 21.76
N TYR A 324 -15.96 -5.05 20.70
CA TYR A 324 -15.22 -5.59 19.55
C TYR A 324 -13.74 -5.85 19.90
N GLU A 325 -13.20 -6.94 19.37
CA GLU A 325 -11.77 -7.25 19.44
C GLU A 325 -11.06 -6.59 18.25
N CYS A 326 -10.19 -5.62 18.52
CA CYS A 326 -9.49 -4.86 17.51
C CYS A 326 -7.97 -4.92 17.72
N PHE A 327 -7.21 -5.03 16.64
CA PHE A 327 -5.78 -4.73 16.68
C PHE A 327 -5.60 -3.21 16.66
N LYS A 328 -4.83 -2.65 17.62
CA LYS A 328 -4.55 -1.20 17.63
C LYS A 328 -3.53 -0.86 16.54
N PRO A 329 -3.91 -0.09 15.49
CA PRO A 329 -3.00 0.23 14.41
C PRO A 329 -1.79 1.05 14.87
N GLN A 330 -0.61 0.70 14.39
CA GLN A 330 0.64 1.40 14.63
C GLN A 330 0.94 2.41 13.51
N GLY A 331 0.29 2.23 12.35
CA GLY A 331 0.43 3.11 11.19
C GLY A 331 -0.68 2.91 10.15
N ALA A 332 -0.52 3.50 8.98
CA ALA A 332 -1.54 3.60 7.93
C ALA A 332 -2.82 4.29 8.47
N PHE A 333 -3.99 3.98 7.92
CA PHE A 333 -5.26 4.55 8.40
C PHE A 333 -6.39 3.51 8.32
N TYR A 334 -6.05 2.26 8.73
CA TYR A 334 -6.98 1.14 8.78
C TYR A 334 -7.01 0.52 10.16
N LEU A 335 -8.22 0.25 10.64
CA LEU A 335 -8.46 -0.58 11.81
C LEU A 335 -8.89 -1.98 11.35
N PHE A 336 -8.29 -2.99 11.93
CA PHE A 336 -8.59 -4.38 11.64
C PHE A 336 -9.32 -4.98 12.83
N VAL A 337 -10.60 -5.32 12.61
CA VAL A 337 -11.52 -5.78 13.66
C VAL A 337 -11.85 -7.25 13.41
N LYS A 338 -11.81 -8.05 14.46
CA LYS A 338 -12.28 -9.42 14.42
C LYS A 338 -13.80 -9.44 14.28
N THR A 339 -14.31 -10.19 13.33
CA THR A 339 -15.76 -10.33 13.11
C THR A 339 -16.42 -11.11 14.24
N LEU A 340 -17.72 -10.89 14.47
CA LEU A 340 -18.47 -11.54 15.53
C LEU A 340 -18.96 -12.94 15.12
N GLU A 341 -18.70 -13.34 13.88
CA GLU A 341 -18.90 -14.67 13.32
C GLU A 341 -17.69 -15.03 12.43
N GLU A 342 -17.54 -16.32 12.12
CA GLU A 342 -16.39 -16.82 11.33
C GLU A 342 -16.45 -16.38 9.87
N ASP A 343 -17.66 -16.24 9.31
CA ASP A 343 -17.87 -15.75 7.94
C ASP A 343 -17.81 -14.23 7.91
N SER A 344 -16.65 -13.69 7.53
CA SER A 344 -16.44 -12.25 7.39
C SER A 344 -17.34 -11.61 6.34
N ASP A 345 -17.70 -12.34 5.29
CA ASP A 345 -18.52 -11.81 4.21
C ASP A 345 -19.97 -11.65 4.71
N ALA A 346 -20.51 -12.66 5.41
CA ALA A 346 -21.82 -12.59 6.06
C ALA A 346 -21.87 -11.47 7.11
N PHE A 347 -20.83 -11.34 7.94
CA PHE A 347 -20.73 -10.25 8.90
C PHE A 347 -20.79 -8.87 8.25
N CYS A 348 -20.06 -8.66 7.15
CA CYS A 348 -20.06 -7.40 6.44
C CYS A 348 -21.40 -7.11 5.71
N GLU A 349 -22.10 -8.15 5.25
CA GLU A 349 -23.48 -7.99 4.73
C GLU A 349 -24.46 -7.56 5.83
N ASN A 350 -24.39 -8.19 7.02
CA ASN A 350 -25.17 -7.76 8.18
C ASN A 350 -24.83 -6.32 8.62
N ALA A 351 -23.58 -5.88 8.47
CA ALA A 351 -23.18 -4.50 8.75
C ALA A 351 -23.86 -3.50 7.79
N LYS A 352 -24.06 -3.86 6.51
CA LYS A 352 -24.78 -3.01 5.54
C LYS A 352 -26.23 -2.73 5.94
N GLU A 353 -26.89 -3.64 6.66
CA GLU A 353 -28.23 -3.43 7.17
C GLU A 353 -28.30 -2.31 8.21
N GLU A 354 -27.17 -2.02 8.86
CA GLU A 354 -27.00 -0.89 9.78
C GLU A 354 -26.34 0.34 9.12
N ASP A 355 -26.31 0.36 7.78
CA ASP A 355 -25.64 1.40 6.97
C ASP A 355 -24.14 1.56 7.26
N LEU A 356 -23.49 0.50 7.81
CA LEU A 356 -22.05 0.39 8.04
C LEU A 356 -21.38 -0.29 6.85
N LEU A 357 -20.56 0.45 6.11
CA LEU A 357 -19.86 -0.08 4.95
C LEU A 357 -18.40 -0.38 5.33
N ILE A 358 -18.17 -1.62 5.73
CA ILE A 358 -16.86 -2.16 6.14
C ILE A 358 -16.45 -3.29 5.20
N VAL A 359 -15.16 -3.54 5.04
CA VAL A 359 -14.66 -4.47 4.02
C VAL A 359 -14.27 -5.80 4.65
N SER A 360 -14.88 -6.89 4.18
CA SER A 360 -14.48 -8.25 4.56
C SER A 360 -13.01 -8.51 4.27
N ALA A 361 -12.33 -9.14 5.22
CA ALA A 361 -10.93 -9.48 5.06
C ALA A 361 -10.67 -10.83 4.38
N THR A 362 -11.70 -11.52 3.89
CA THR A 362 -11.55 -12.73 3.07
C THR A 362 -10.65 -12.45 1.86
N GLY A 363 -10.89 -11.35 1.14
CA GLY A 363 -10.08 -10.95 -0.01
C GLY A 363 -8.64 -10.55 0.34
N PHE A 364 -8.37 -10.17 1.59
CA PHE A 364 -7.01 -9.88 2.09
C PHE A 364 -6.28 -11.14 2.62
N GLY A 365 -6.87 -12.32 2.46
CA GLY A 365 -6.32 -13.60 2.93
C GLY A 365 -6.41 -13.80 4.45
N CYS A 366 -7.32 -13.11 5.14
CA CYS A 366 -7.48 -13.18 6.59
C CYS A 366 -8.97 -13.26 7.00
N PRO A 367 -9.67 -14.36 6.67
CA PRO A 367 -11.08 -14.53 7.09
C PRO A 367 -11.21 -14.44 8.61
N GLY A 368 -12.39 -14.07 9.09
CA GLY A 368 -12.66 -13.80 10.52
C GLY A 368 -12.33 -12.35 10.93
N TYR A 369 -11.98 -11.48 9.97
CA TYR A 369 -11.69 -10.06 10.20
C TYR A 369 -12.40 -9.17 9.18
N ALA A 370 -12.57 -7.88 9.54
CA ALA A 370 -13.02 -6.82 8.65
C ALA A 370 -12.10 -5.61 8.76
N ARG A 371 -11.92 -4.89 7.63
CA ARG A 371 -11.16 -3.64 7.57
C ARG A 371 -12.10 -2.44 7.66
N ILE A 372 -11.76 -1.50 8.52
CA ILE A 372 -12.40 -0.20 8.69
C ILE A 372 -11.37 0.89 8.38
N SER A 373 -11.64 1.71 7.36
CA SER A 373 -10.77 2.84 7.00
C SER A 373 -11.17 4.05 7.84
N TYR A 374 -10.28 4.57 8.67
CA TYR A 374 -10.56 5.76 9.50
C TYR A 374 -10.04 7.08 8.93
N CYS A 375 -9.63 7.09 7.65
CA CYS A 375 -9.40 8.35 6.93
C CYS A 375 -10.74 8.95 6.48
N VAL A 376 -11.56 9.33 7.43
CA VAL A 376 -12.92 9.87 7.27
C VAL A 376 -13.14 11.04 8.24
N ASP A 377 -14.28 11.70 8.13
CA ASP A 377 -14.66 12.76 9.05
C ASP A 377 -14.87 12.24 10.48
N GLU A 378 -14.36 12.97 11.48
CA GLU A 378 -14.46 12.61 12.91
C GLU A 378 -15.92 12.46 13.37
N ASP A 379 -16.82 13.32 12.88
CA ASP A 379 -18.24 13.28 13.27
C ASP A 379 -18.93 12.07 12.67
N MET A 380 -18.51 11.58 11.51
CA MET A 380 -18.98 10.32 10.96
C MET A 380 -18.60 9.15 11.88
N ILE A 381 -17.37 9.11 12.38
CA ILE A 381 -16.94 8.08 13.34
C ILE A 381 -17.83 8.11 14.59
N LYS A 382 -18.07 9.28 15.18
CA LYS A 382 -18.91 9.41 16.38
C LYS A 382 -20.34 8.93 16.15
N ARG A 383 -20.95 9.31 15.02
CA ARG A 383 -22.32 8.88 14.70
C ARG A 383 -22.43 7.39 14.43
N SER A 384 -21.37 6.77 13.88
CA SER A 384 -21.38 5.34 13.54
C SER A 384 -21.45 4.41 14.75
N PHE A 385 -21.06 4.85 15.95
CA PHE A 385 -21.05 3.99 17.14
C PHE A 385 -22.42 3.40 17.47
N ALA A 386 -23.49 4.16 17.29
CA ALA A 386 -24.82 3.64 17.49
C ALA A 386 -25.17 2.47 16.54
N ALA A 387 -24.70 2.52 15.31
CA ALA A 387 -24.86 1.43 14.35
C ALA A 387 -23.99 0.22 14.71
N PHE A 388 -22.73 0.43 15.12
CA PHE A 388 -21.89 -0.65 15.63
C PHE A 388 -22.46 -1.32 16.87
N GLU A 389 -23.10 -0.56 17.79
CA GLU A 389 -23.78 -1.15 18.96
C GLU A 389 -24.97 -2.01 18.56
N ARG A 390 -25.79 -1.58 17.56
CA ARG A 390 -26.91 -2.39 17.07
C ARG A 390 -26.40 -3.66 16.40
N LEU A 391 -25.37 -3.56 15.55
CA LEU A 391 -24.73 -4.72 14.93
C LEU A 391 -24.19 -5.68 16.00
N TYR A 392 -23.49 -5.19 17.02
CA TYR A 392 -22.94 -6.01 18.11
C TYR A 392 -24.03 -6.77 18.87
N LYS A 393 -25.14 -6.12 19.17
CA LYS A 393 -26.27 -6.71 19.90
C LYS A 393 -26.90 -7.88 19.14
N ARG A 394 -26.94 -7.85 17.81
CA ARG A 394 -27.47 -8.96 16.98
C ARG A 394 -26.72 -10.29 17.20
N TYR A 395 -25.47 -10.23 17.58
CA TYR A 395 -24.62 -11.42 17.81
C TYR A 395 -24.54 -11.84 19.28
N ARG A 396 -25.16 -11.10 20.19
CA ARG A 396 -25.11 -11.35 21.63
C ARG A 396 -26.47 -11.72 22.25
N THR A 397 -27.52 -11.71 21.40
CA THR A 397 -28.85 -12.24 21.78
C THR A 397 -28.94 -13.71 21.38
#